data_a92b15da2495b97a65c99533c950d550
#
_entry.id   a92b15da2495b97a65c99533c950d550
#
_cell.length_a   1.000
_cell.length_b   1.000
_cell.length_c   1.000
_cell.angle_alpha   90.00
_cell.angle_beta   90.00
_cell.angle_gamma   90.00
#
_symmetry.space_group_name_H-M   'P 1'
#
loop_
_entity.id
_entity.type
_entity.pdbx_description
1 polymer ?
#
loop_
_entity_poly.entity_id
_entity_poly.type
_entity_poly.pdbx_seq_one_letter_code
_entity_poly.pdbx_strand_id
1 'polypeptide(L)'
;MADEMIVKELDQVVVRFSGDSGDGMQLAGNIFSNISATVGNDISTFPDYPADIRAPQGSLTGVSGFQVHIGAGKVFTPGDKCDVLVAMNAAALKTQYKFAKSTACIIIDTDCFQKSDLDKAAFKTENPIEEMGIKQDVIAAPISQMVKNCLADSGMDNKSMLKCRNMFALGLVCWLFNRDLTIAENFLREKFAKKPAIAEANIKVIHAGYDYGHNTHASVDHTYKVETKTKVPGKYMDISANKATAYGLIAAAEKAGLPLFLGSYPITPATDILHELSKHKSLGVTTVQCEDEISGCATAIGASFAGALAATSTSGPGVCLKSEAMNLAVITELPLVVVDVQRGGPSTGLPTKSEQTDLLQALFGRNGESPMPVIAAASPTHCFDAAYAACKMALEHMTPVVLLTDGFVANGSGAWRLPDLESYPAINPPYVTPEMKDNYTPYKRNPETGVRYWALPGQEGYMHILGGLEKDSNTGAISTDPENHNLMCRLRAEKVAKIPVPDVKVQGCADDADLLIVGFGGTYGHLYSAMEEMNKAGKKVALAHFVHLNPLPENTAEVLKKYKKVVVAEQNLGQFAGYLRMKVDGFVPYQFNEVKGQPFVVSELVDAFTEILNK
;
A
#
# COMPACT_ATOMS: atom_id res chain seq x y z
N MET A 1 26.11 -16.47 -40.25
CA MET A 1 26.58 -16.02 -38.94
C MET A 1 25.30 -15.66 -38.19
N ALA A 2 25.01 -16.30 -37.05
CA ALA A 2 23.88 -15.83 -36.24
C ALA A 2 24.25 -14.42 -35.77
N ASP A 3 23.44 -13.42 -36.09
CA ASP A 3 23.61 -12.09 -35.54
C ASP A 3 23.56 -12.19 -34.02
N GLU A 4 24.65 -11.83 -33.33
CA GLU A 4 24.66 -11.79 -31.88
C GLU A 4 23.64 -10.74 -31.42
N MET A 5 22.67 -11.18 -30.59
CA MET A 5 21.68 -10.28 -29.99
C MET A 5 22.37 -9.20 -29.16
N ILE A 6 22.02 -7.96 -29.42
CA ILE A 6 22.53 -6.80 -28.66
C ILE A 6 21.91 -6.83 -27.26
N VAL A 7 22.73 -6.77 -26.20
CA VAL A 7 22.25 -6.59 -24.83
C VAL A 7 22.28 -5.13 -24.46
N LYS A 8 21.11 -4.52 -24.30
CA LYS A 8 20.98 -3.13 -23.83
C LYS A 8 20.99 -3.10 -22.30
N GLU A 9 22.02 -2.49 -21.72
CA GLU A 9 22.08 -2.25 -20.28
C GLU A 9 21.23 -1.05 -19.90
N LEU A 10 20.39 -1.22 -18.86
CA LEU A 10 19.46 -0.22 -18.37
C LEU A 10 19.64 -0.04 -16.85
N ASP A 11 19.58 1.21 -16.38
CA ASP A 11 19.54 1.51 -14.95
C ASP A 11 18.18 1.14 -14.32
N GLN A 12 17.12 1.26 -15.10
CA GLN A 12 15.75 0.94 -14.68
C GLN A 12 14.86 0.60 -15.86
N VAL A 13 13.82 -0.16 -15.60
CA VAL A 13 12.83 -0.57 -16.60
C VAL A 13 11.47 -0.77 -15.99
N VAL A 14 10.43 -0.45 -16.74
CA VAL A 14 9.03 -0.67 -16.35
C VAL A 14 8.38 -1.66 -17.29
N VAL A 15 7.84 -2.74 -16.75
CA VAL A 15 7.09 -3.79 -17.48
C VAL A 15 5.64 -3.76 -17.04
N ARG A 16 4.70 -3.71 -17.98
CA ARG A 16 3.27 -3.77 -17.70
C ARG A 16 2.64 -4.99 -18.34
N PHE A 17 2.10 -5.88 -17.51
CA PHE A 17 1.31 -7.04 -17.92
C PHE A 17 -0.15 -6.67 -17.95
N SER A 18 -0.88 -6.99 -19.03
CA SER A 18 -2.31 -6.67 -19.15
C SER A 18 -3.10 -7.72 -19.90
N GLY A 19 -4.33 -7.94 -19.47
CA GLY A 19 -5.27 -8.93 -20.01
C GLY A 19 -6.60 -8.86 -19.25
N ASP A 20 -7.49 -9.81 -19.50
CA ASP A 20 -8.73 -9.92 -18.71
C ASP A 20 -8.43 -10.32 -17.25
N SER A 21 -9.35 -10.00 -16.35
CA SER A 21 -9.25 -10.34 -14.92
C SER A 21 -8.95 -11.82 -14.64
N GLY A 22 -9.34 -12.73 -15.57
CA GLY A 22 -9.11 -14.18 -15.48
C GLY A 22 -7.81 -14.68 -16.12
N ASP A 23 -7.07 -13.83 -16.82
CA ASP A 23 -5.87 -14.23 -17.60
C ASP A 23 -4.61 -14.42 -16.75
N GLY A 24 -4.68 -14.14 -15.45
CA GLY A 24 -3.57 -14.38 -14.52
C GLY A 24 -2.41 -13.37 -14.64
N MET A 25 -2.67 -12.15 -15.14
CA MET A 25 -1.65 -11.10 -15.29
C MET A 25 -1.06 -10.68 -13.96
N GLN A 26 -1.87 -10.65 -12.90
CA GLN A 26 -1.41 -10.39 -11.53
C GLN A 26 -0.37 -11.44 -11.09
N LEU A 27 -0.60 -12.72 -11.43
CA LEU A 27 0.33 -13.80 -11.09
C LEU A 27 1.65 -13.67 -11.86
N ALA A 28 1.59 -13.39 -13.17
CA ALA A 28 2.79 -13.21 -14.00
C ALA A 28 3.64 -12.03 -13.51
N GLY A 29 3.00 -10.88 -13.22
CA GLY A 29 3.67 -9.71 -12.67
C GLY A 29 4.31 -9.98 -11.30
N ASN A 30 3.59 -10.64 -10.39
CA ASN A 30 4.12 -11.01 -9.08
C ASN A 30 5.33 -11.97 -9.16
N ILE A 31 5.31 -12.94 -10.08
CA ILE A 31 6.48 -13.83 -10.29
C ILE A 31 7.65 -13.03 -10.84
N PHE A 32 7.42 -12.14 -11.81
CA PHE A 32 8.47 -11.31 -12.40
C PHE A 32 9.08 -10.33 -11.40
N SER A 33 8.26 -9.71 -10.52
CA SER A 33 8.77 -8.86 -9.45
C SER A 33 9.60 -9.66 -8.44
N ASN A 34 9.14 -10.86 -8.07
CA ASN A 34 9.86 -11.76 -7.16
C ASN A 34 11.22 -12.22 -7.73
N ILE A 35 11.27 -12.62 -9.02
CA ILE A 35 12.53 -12.93 -9.72
C ILE A 35 13.47 -11.73 -9.61
N SER A 36 12.99 -10.53 -9.95
CA SER A 36 13.81 -9.33 -9.99
C SER A 36 14.33 -8.91 -8.61
N ALA A 37 13.48 -8.99 -7.58
CA ALA A 37 13.90 -8.75 -6.19
C ALA A 37 14.94 -9.78 -5.70
N THR A 38 14.76 -11.06 -6.07
CA THR A 38 15.65 -12.14 -5.66
C THR A 38 17.05 -12.02 -6.28
N VAL A 39 17.14 -11.58 -7.54
CA VAL A 39 18.44 -11.29 -8.17
C VAL A 39 19.08 -9.99 -7.69
N GLY A 40 18.41 -9.23 -6.84
CA GLY A 40 18.97 -8.06 -6.17
C GLY A 40 18.54 -6.70 -6.73
N ASN A 41 17.63 -6.63 -7.69
CA ASN A 41 17.06 -5.36 -8.12
C ASN A 41 16.16 -4.77 -7.03
N ASP A 42 16.03 -3.46 -7.01
CA ASP A 42 14.92 -2.80 -6.30
C ASP A 42 13.67 -2.85 -7.15
N ILE A 43 12.51 -2.91 -6.52
CA ILE A 43 11.23 -3.05 -7.21
C ILE A 43 10.18 -2.12 -6.62
N SER A 44 9.25 -1.68 -7.47
CA SER A 44 7.99 -1.06 -7.08
C SER A 44 6.89 -1.57 -7.99
N THR A 45 5.78 -2.05 -7.42
CA THR A 45 4.70 -2.64 -8.21
C THR A 45 3.40 -1.87 -8.07
N PHE A 46 2.54 -1.98 -9.10
CA PHE A 46 1.20 -1.45 -9.11
C PHE A 46 0.22 -2.44 -9.75
N PRO A 47 -0.54 -3.20 -8.93
CA PRO A 47 -1.68 -3.97 -9.41
C PRO A 47 -2.83 -3.03 -9.77
N ASP A 48 -3.19 -2.97 -11.05
CA ASP A 48 -4.33 -2.18 -11.55
C ASP A 48 -5.50 -3.11 -11.82
N TYR A 49 -6.41 -3.19 -10.86
CA TYR A 49 -7.60 -4.04 -10.97
C TYR A 49 -8.65 -3.40 -11.87
N PRO A 50 -9.47 -4.22 -12.58
CA PRO A 50 -10.49 -3.71 -13.48
C PRO A 50 -11.53 -2.88 -12.72
N ALA A 51 -12.14 -1.95 -13.42
CA ALA A 51 -13.24 -1.14 -12.88
C ALA A 51 -14.48 -2.00 -12.60
N ASP A 52 -14.71 -3.03 -13.42
CA ASP A 52 -15.78 -4.02 -13.25
C ASP A 52 -15.20 -5.45 -13.23
N ILE A 53 -15.19 -6.05 -12.04
CA ILE A 53 -14.67 -7.41 -11.81
C ILE A 53 -15.53 -8.48 -12.52
N ARG A 54 -16.77 -8.16 -12.86
CA ARG A 54 -17.73 -9.06 -13.52
C ARG A 54 -17.95 -8.73 -15.00
N ALA A 55 -17.12 -7.86 -15.56
CA ALA A 55 -17.22 -7.52 -16.99
C ALA A 55 -17.08 -8.77 -17.88
N PRO A 56 -17.79 -8.81 -19.02
CA PRO A 56 -17.62 -9.86 -20.00
C PRO A 56 -16.16 -9.94 -20.49
N GLN A 57 -15.69 -11.16 -20.72
CA GLN A 57 -14.34 -11.41 -21.20
C GLN A 57 -14.11 -10.75 -22.56
N GLY A 58 -12.97 -10.05 -22.71
CA GLY A 58 -12.61 -9.28 -23.90
C GLY A 58 -13.23 -7.88 -23.96
N SER A 59 -13.95 -7.43 -22.91
CA SER A 59 -14.51 -6.07 -22.84
C SER A 59 -13.50 -5.07 -22.28
N LEU A 60 -13.63 -3.80 -22.68
CA LEU A 60 -12.71 -2.73 -22.24
C LEU A 60 -12.69 -2.52 -20.72
N THR A 61 -13.83 -2.71 -20.05
CA THR A 61 -14.00 -2.51 -18.61
C THR A 61 -13.45 -3.65 -17.75
N GLY A 62 -13.21 -4.83 -18.35
CA GLY A 62 -12.71 -6.03 -17.68
C GLY A 62 -11.19 -6.17 -17.68
N VAL A 63 -10.47 -5.23 -18.27
CA VAL A 63 -9.02 -5.29 -18.38
C VAL A 63 -8.36 -5.05 -17.02
N SER A 64 -7.48 -5.98 -16.64
CA SER A 64 -6.59 -5.92 -15.48
C SER A 64 -5.17 -5.62 -15.93
N GLY A 65 -4.43 -4.86 -15.15
CA GLY A 65 -3.02 -4.58 -15.37
C GLY A 65 -2.17 -4.90 -14.14
N PHE A 66 -0.89 -5.18 -14.36
CA PHE A 66 0.11 -5.27 -13.30
C PHE A 66 1.41 -4.63 -13.80
N GLN A 67 1.83 -3.56 -13.16
CA GLN A 67 3.04 -2.84 -13.53
C GLN A 67 4.15 -3.14 -12.54
N VAL A 68 5.34 -3.42 -13.06
CA VAL A 68 6.56 -3.68 -12.29
C VAL A 68 7.64 -2.72 -12.74
N HIS A 69 8.09 -1.86 -11.86
CA HIS A 69 9.26 -1.03 -12.04
C HIS A 69 10.47 -1.71 -11.38
N ILE A 70 11.52 -1.93 -12.14
CA ILE A 70 12.75 -2.60 -11.69
C ILE A 70 13.89 -1.61 -11.84
N GLY A 71 14.71 -1.47 -10.80
CA GLY A 71 15.88 -0.60 -10.81
C GLY A 71 17.16 -1.27 -10.36
N ALA A 72 18.27 -0.84 -10.93
CA ALA A 72 19.61 -1.16 -10.41
C ALA A 72 19.83 -0.52 -9.04
N GLY A 73 19.33 0.70 -8.84
CA GLY A 73 19.24 1.41 -7.56
C GLY A 73 17.81 1.50 -7.06
N LYS A 74 17.58 2.32 -6.01
CA LYS A 74 16.26 2.51 -5.41
C LYS A 74 15.26 3.07 -6.41
N VAL A 75 14.07 2.45 -6.49
CA VAL A 75 12.91 2.95 -7.21
C VAL A 75 11.79 3.28 -6.23
N PHE A 76 11.12 4.40 -6.45
CA PHE A 76 10.14 4.95 -5.51
C PHE A 76 8.70 4.88 -6.02
N THR A 77 8.52 4.66 -7.34
CA THR A 77 7.23 4.61 -8.01
C THR A 77 7.15 3.43 -8.96
N PRO A 78 5.96 2.98 -9.33
CA PRO A 78 5.80 1.96 -10.37
C PRO A 78 6.13 2.46 -11.78
N GLY A 79 6.48 3.75 -11.94
CA GLY A 79 6.76 4.42 -13.22
C GLY A 79 5.51 4.94 -13.92
N ASP A 80 5.63 6.07 -14.63
CA ASP A 80 4.52 6.69 -15.36
C ASP A 80 4.14 5.88 -16.60
N LYS A 81 5.15 5.43 -17.36
CA LYS A 81 5.00 4.67 -18.60
C LYS A 81 5.93 3.47 -18.64
N CYS A 82 5.47 2.40 -19.31
CA CYS A 82 6.23 1.16 -19.41
C CYS A 82 7.15 1.11 -20.64
N ASP A 83 8.26 0.42 -20.48
CA ASP A 83 9.22 0.07 -21.54
C ASP A 83 8.79 -1.20 -22.27
N VAL A 84 8.06 -2.08 -21.60
CA VAL A 84 7.48 -3.29 -22.19
C VAL A 84 6.00 -3.39 -21.79
N LEU A 85 5.13 -3.50 -22.80
CA LEU A 85 3.70 -3.74 -22.61
C LEU A 85 3.35 -5.14 -23.08
N VAL A 86 2.88 -5.99 -22.19
CA VAL A 86 2.27 -7.28 -22.53
C VAL A 86 0.76 -7.12 -22.60
N ALA A 87 0.16 -7.31 -23.78
CA ALA A 87 -1.27 -7.19 -24.01
C ALA A 87 -1.83 -8.52 -24.53
N MET A 88 -2.47 -9.29 -23.63
CA MET A 88 -2.93 -10.65 -23.94
C MET A 88 -4.17 -10.72 -24.81
N ASN A 89 -4.83 -9.59 -25.09
CA ASN A 89 -5.99 -9.49 -25.99
C ASN A 89 -6.17 -8.07 -26.55
N ALA A 90 -7.08 -7.93 -27.48
CA ALA A 90 -7.36 -6.66 -28.17
C ALA A 90 -7.83 -5.56 -27.20
N ALA A 91 -8.65 -5.88 -26.21
CA ALA A 91 -9.14 -4.92 -25.21
C ALA A 91 -8.00 -4.41 -24.33
N ALA A 92 -7.08 -5.30 -23.92
CA ALA A 92 -5.89 -4.94 -23.18
C ALA A 92 -4.98 -4.00 -23.98
N LEU A 93 -4.71 -4.30 -25.25
CA LEU A 93 -3.93 -3.42 -26.12
C LEU A 93 -4.57 -2.03 -26.18
N LYS A 94 -5.86 -1.96 -26.48
CA LYS A 94 -6.58 -0.68 -26.65
C LYS A 94 -6.59 0.20 -25.41
N THR A 95 -6.81 -0.41 -24.23
CA THR A 95 -6.92 0.35 -22.98
C THR A 95 -5.58 0.69 -22.35
N GLN A 96 -4.54 -0.14 -22.57
CA GLN A 96 -3.26 -0.01 -21.88
C GLN A 96 -2.14 0.62 -22.72
N TYR A 97 -2.31 0.72 -24.05
CA TYR A 97 -1.31 1.34 -24.93
C TYR A 97 -0.92 2.77 -24.53
N LYS A 98 -1.83 3.53 -23.95
CA LYS A 98 -1.56 4.88 -23.43
C LYS A 98 -0.44 4.94 -22.38
N PHE A 99 -0.16 3.82 -21.71
CA PHE A 99 0.93 3.69 -20.74
C PHE A 99 2.25 3.25 -21.34
N ALA A 100 2.31 2.92 -22.64
CA ALA A 100 3.55 2.56 -23.31
C ALA A 100 4.36 3.82 -23.69
N LYS A 101 5.69 3.75 -23.52
CA LYS A 101 6.61 4.77 -24.04
C LYS A 101 6.63 4.71 -25.58
N SER A 102 7.07 5.80 -26.21
CA SER A 102 7.27 5.82 -27.68
C SER A 102 8.33 4.82 -28.15
N THR A 103 9.20 4.38 -27.24
CA THR A 103 10.28 3.41 -27.47
C THR A 103 9.97 2.04 -26.89
N ALA A 104 8.73 1.80 -26.44
CA ALA A 104 8.36 0.55 -25.79
C ALA A 104 8.37 -0.64 -26.76
N CYS A 105 8.61 -1.84 -26.21
CA CYS A 105 8.33 -3.10 -26.91
C CYS A 105 6.93 -3.59 -26.48
N ILE A 106 6.11 -4.02 -27.45
CA ILE A 106 4.74 -4.49 -27.23
C ILE A 106 4.66 -5.97 -27.53
N ILE A 107 4.21 -6.79 -26.58
CA ILE A 107 4.02 -8.23 -26.75
C ILE A 107 2.52 -8.51 -26.84
N ILE A 108 2.07 -9.20 -27.90
CA ILE A 108 0.66 -9.56 -28.10
C ILE A 108 0.48 -11.06 -28.33
N ASP A 109 -0.66 -11.62 -27.85
CA ASP A 109 -1.13 -12.95 -28.22
C ASP A 109 -2.00 -12.86 -29.48
N THR A 110 -1.43 -13.17 -30.64
CA THR A 110 -2.11 -13.03 -31.95
C THR A 110 -3.41 -13.86 -32.05
N ASP A 111 -3.52 -14.94 -31.28
CA ASP A 111 -4.72 -15.79 -31.28
C ASP A 111 -5.93 -15.11 -30.63
N CYS A 112 -5.72 -14.03 -29.88
CA CYS A 112 -6.74 -13.24 -29.18
C CYS A 112 -7.04 -11.90 -29.89
N PHE A 113 -6.81 -11.84 -31.22
CA PHE A 113 -7.09 -10.69 -32.08
C PHE A 113 -7.95 -11.09 -33.29
N GLN A 114 -8.80 -12.09 -33.11
CA GLN A 114 -9.77 -12.48 -34.14
C GLN A 114 -10.86 -11.41 -34.27
N LYS A 115 -11.60 -11.44 -35.37
CA LYS A 115 -12.65 -10.43 -35.64
C LYS A 115 -13.62 -10.25 -34.45
N SER A 116 -14.05 -11.35 -33.82
CA SER A 116 -14.93 -11.30 -32.64
C SER A 116 -14.29 -10.57 -31.44
N ASP A 117 -12.96 -10.64 -31.28
CA ASP A 117 -12.24 -9.99 -30.18
C ASP A 117 -12.04 -8.50 -30.48
N LEU A 118 -11.76 -8.17 -31.74
CA LEU A 118 -11.66 -6.80 -32.22
C LEU A 118 -13.00 -6.06 -32.09
N ASP A 119 -14.11 -6.73 -32.46
CA ASP A 119 -15.47 -6.18 -32.32
C ASP A 119 -15.81 -5.87 -30.86
N LYS A 120 -15.53 -6.80 -29.92
CA LYS A 120 -15.72 -6.59 -28.47
C LYS A 120 -14.87 -5.44 -27.92
N ALA A 121 -13.66 -5.29 -28.42
CA ALA A 121 -12.76 -4.18 -28.08
C ALA A 121 -13.08 -2.88 -28.85
N ALA A 122 -14.17 -2.88 -29.64
CA ALA A 122 -14.61 -1.74 -30.44
C ALA A 122 -13.55 -1.21 -31.41
N PHE A 123 -12.75 -2.08 -32.05
CA PHE A 123 -11.93 -1.75 -33.20
C PHE A 123 -12.78 -1.66 -34.45
N LYS A 124 -12.39 -0.79 -35.37
CA LYS A 124 -13.11 -0.54 -36.64
C LYS A 124 -12.51 -1.31 -37.79
N THR A 125 -11.26 -1.73 -37.67
CA THR A 125 -10.50 -2.43 -38.73
C THR A 125 -10.00 -3.78 -38.21
N GLU A 126 -9.58 -4.65 -39.13
CA GLU A 126 -8.94 -5.94 -38.76
C GLU A 126 -7.46 -5.79 -38.41
N ASN A 127 -6.88 -4.58 -38.57
CA ASN A 127 -5.51 -4.29 -38.19
C ASN A 127 -5.47 -3.26 -37.04
N PRO A 128 -5.51 -3.71 -35.77
CA PRO A 128 -5.50 -2.83 -34.61
C PRO A 128 -4.18 -2.03 -34.47
N ILE A 129 -3.05 -2.57 -34.94
CA ILE A 129 -1.75 -1.91 -34.89
C ILE A 129 -1.77 -0.65 -35.75
N GLU A 130 -2.29 -0.77 -36.99
CA GLU A 130 -2.42 0.35 -37.92
C GLU A 130 -3.50 1.34 -37.45
N GLU A 131 -4.67 0.85 -36.99
CA GLU A 131 -5.76 1.70 -36.48
C GLU A 131 -5.30 2.59 -35.33
N MET A 132 -4.47 2.05 -34.42
CA MET A 132 -3.93 2.79 -33.27
C MET A 132 -2.67 3.60 -33.60
N GLY A 133 -2.13 3.50 -34.84
CA GLY A 133 -0.91 4.18 -35.22
C GLY A 133 0.33 3.73 -34.44
N ILE A 134 0.39 2.48 -34.05
CA ILE A 134 1.49 1.90 -33.27
C ILE A 134 2.73 1.81 -34.13
N LYS A 135 3.82 2.46 -33.69
CA LYS A 135 5.11 2.51 -34.36
C LYS A 135 6.22 1.78 -33.63
N GLN A 136 5.93 1.29 -32.44
CA GLN A 136 6.83 0.56 -31.56
C GLN A 136 7.06 -0.86 -32.09
N ASP A 137 8.14 -1.50 -31.62
CA ASP A 137 8.42 -2.89 -31.90
C ASP A 137 7.31 -3.78 -31.31
N VAL A 138 6.73 -4.65 -32.15
CA VAL A 138 5.65 -5.56 -31.74
C VAL A 138 6.12 -7.00 -31.86
N ILE A 139 6.20 -7.68 -30.74
CA ILE A 139 6.38 -9.12 -30.67
C ILE A 139 5.01 -9.79 -30.79
N ALA A 140 4.68 -10.25 -31.98
CA ALA A 140 3.43 -10.92 -32.29
C ALA A 140 3.62 -12.44 -32.18
N ALA A 141 3.21 -13.04 -31.07
CA ALA A 141 3.36 -14.48 -30.80
C ALA A 141 1.98 -15.17 -30.73
N PRO A 142 1.82 -16.38 -31.35
CA PRO A 142 0.59 -17.15 -31.25
C PRO A 142 0.55 -17.92 -29.91
N ILE A 143 0.47 -17.16 -28.79
CA ILE A 143 0.66 -17.66 -27.43
C ILE A 143 -0.34 -18.77 -27.09
N SER A 144 -1.62 -18.55 -27.41
CA SER A 144 -2.68 -19.51 -27.10
C SER A 144 -2.48 -20.85 -27.85
N GLN A 145 -2.05 -20.81 -29.10
CA GLN A 145 -1.76 -22.02 -29.89
C GLN A 145 -0.50 -22.73 -29.39
N MET A 146 0.57 -21.97 -29.06
CA MET A 146 1.80 -22.53 -28.53
C MET A 146 1.57 -23.24 -27.18
N VAL A 147 0.73 -22.67 -26.29
CA VAL A 147 0.37 -23.31 -25.03
C VAL A 147 -0.38 -24.61 -25.24
N LYS A 148 -1.35 -24.66 -26.18
CA LYS A 148 -2.06 -25.91 -26.52
C LYS A 148 -1.11 -26.97 -27.05
N ASN A 149 -0.21 -26.60 -27.95
CA ASN A 149 0.80 -27.52 -28.48
C ASN A 149 1.74 -28.04 -27.38
N CYS A 150 2.22 -27.16 -26.52
CA CYS A 150 3.08 -27.50 -25.40
C CYS A 150 2.43 -28.49 -24.43
N LEU A 151 1.13 -28.37 -24.18
CA LEU A 151 0.39 -29.18 -23.20
C LEU A 151 -0.46 -30.29 -23.81
N ALA A 152 -0.32 -30.60 -25.13
CA ALA A 152 -1.14 -31.59 -25.84
C ALA A 152 -1.16 -32.95 -25.13
N ASP A 153 -0.04 -33.41 -24.60
CA ASP A 153 0.11 -34.69 -23.93
C ASP A 153 -0.15 -34.65 -22.41
N SER A 154 -0.61 -33.51 -21.89
CA SER A 154 -0.79 -33.32 -20.42
C SER A 154 -2.09 -33.95 -19.86
N GLY A 155 -3.03 -34.35 -20.73
CA GLY A 155 -4.36 -34.81 -20.33
C GLY A 155 -5.28 -33.68 -19.82
N MET A 156 -4.87 -32.40 -19.92
CA MET A 156 -5.68 -31.25 -19.53
C MET A 156 -6.70 -30.90 -20.61
N ASP A 157 -7.87 -30.41 -20.20
CA ASP A 157 -8.83 -29.82 -21.12
C ASP A 157 -8.36 -28.45 -21.66
N ASN A 158 -8.88 -28.05 -22.83
CA ASN A 158 -8.48 -26.79 -23.50
C ASN A 158 -8.62 -25.56 -22.61
N LYS A 159 -9.66 -25.48 -21.77
CA LYS A 159 -9.89 -24.35 -20.88
C LYS A 159 -8.82 -24.27 -19.79
N SER A 160 -8.41 -25.41 -19.26
CA SER A 160 -7.35 -25.51 -18.26
C SER A 160 -5.97 -25.22 -18.86
N MET A 161 -5.68 -25.67 -20.09
CA MET A 161 -4.44 -25.32 -20.81
C MET A 161 -4.33 -23.80 -21.01
N LEU A 162 -5.40 -23.17 -21.49
CA LEU A 162 -5.40 -21.72 -21.76
C LEU A 162 -5.24 -20.84 -20.49
N LYS A 163 -5.50 -21.37 -19.30
CA LYS A 163 -5.16 -20.68 -18.05
C LYS A 163 -3.65 -20.53 -17.80
N CYS A 164 -2.82 -21.25 -18.53
CA CYS A 164 -1.36 -21.15 -18.43
C CYS A 164 -0.74 -20.11 -19.41
N ARG A 165 -1.54 -19.41 -20.21
CA ARG A 165 -1.04 -18.42 -21.20
C ARG A 165 -0.14 -17.34 -20.60
N ASN A 166 -0.49 -16.89 -19.40
CA ASN A 166 0.28 -15.90 -18.67
C ASN A 166 1.72 -16.39 -18.40
N MET A 167 1.95 -17.69 -18.24
CA MET A 167 3.30 -18.24 -18.04
C MET A 167 4.12 -18.21 -19.33
N PHE A 168 3.51 -18.40 -20.50
CA PHE A 168 4.21 -18.22 -21.77
C PHE A 168 4.67 -16.76 -21.93
N ALA A 169 3.77 -15.81 -21.72
CA ALA A 169 4.12 -14.38 -21.77
C ALA A 169 5.22 -14.03 -20.75
N LEU A 170 5.14 -14.58 -19.54
CA LEU A 170 6.20 -14.40 -18.53
C LEU A 170 7.53 -15.00 -18.99
N GLY A 171 7.54 -16.19 -19.60
CA GLY A 171 8.74 -16.82 -20.15
C GLY A 171 9.40 -15.95 -21.21
N LEU A 172 8.60 -15.39 -22.12
CA LEU A 172 9.07 -14.48 -23.15
C LEU A 172 9.67 -13.18 -22.56
N VAL A 173 9.03 -12.62 -21.53
CA VAL A 173 9.56 -11.47 -20.79
C VAL A 173 10.86 -11.85 -20.04
N CYS A 174 10.94 -13.03 -19.44
CA CYS A 174 12.16 -13.50 -18.78
C CYS A 174 13.32 -13.64 -19.78
N TRP A 175 13.06 -14.15 -20.99
CA TRP A 175 14.05 -14.16 -22.06
C TRP A 175 14.49 -12.74 -22.44
N LEU A 176 13.53 -11.84 -22.65
CA LEU A 176 13.80 -10.45 -23.05
C LEU A 176 14.68 -9.71 -22.02
N PHE A 177 14.59 -10.09 -20.74
CA PHE A 177 15.37 -9.49 -19.62
C PHE A 177 16.51 -10.39 -19.11
N ASN A 178 16.86 -11.45 -19.84
CA ASN A 178 17.90 -12.40 -19.46
C ASN A 178 17.76 -12.93 -18.02
N ARG A 179 16.53 -13.31 -17.62
CA ARG A 179 16.23 -13.81 -16.27
C ARG A 179 16.26 -15.33 -16.21
N ASP A 180 16.92 -15.88 -15.17
CA ASP A 180 16.87 -17.31 -14.86
C ASP A 180 15.46 -17.72 -14.40
N LEU A 181 14.96 -18.83 -14.95
CA LEU A 181 13.64 -19.36 -14.64
C LEU A 181 13.57 -20.14 -13.33
N THR A 182 14.69 -20.54 -12.74
CA THR A 182 14.75 -21.39 -11.53
C THR A 182 13.91 -20.80 -10.37
N ILE A 183 13.93 -19.46 -10.21
CA ILE A 183 13.15 -18.77 -9.17
C ILE A 183 11.66 -18.91 -9.44
N ALA A 184 11.24 -18.73 -10.71
CA ALA A 184 9.85 -18.90 -11.12
C ALA A 184 9.36 -20.33 -10.91
N GLU A 185 10.18 -21.33 -11.25
CA GLU A 185 9.85 -22.75 -11.05
C GLU A 185 9.62 -23.07 -9.58
N ASN A 186 10.53 -22.64 -8.71
CA ASN A 186 10.41 -22.85 -7.26
C ASN A 186 9.15 -22.18 -6.71
N PHE A 187 8.86 -20.95 -7.11
CA PHE A 187 7.64 -20.25 -6.73
C PHE A 187 6.38 -21.00 -7.19
N LEU A 188 6.36 -21.51 -8.42
CA LEU A 188 5.22 -22.26 -8.96
C LEU A 188 5.01 -23.60 -8.22
N ARG A 189 6.09 -24.32 -7.91
CA ARG A 189 6.03 -25.57 -7.11
C ARG A 189 5.49 -25.31 -5.70
N GLU A 190 5.95 -24.25 -5.06
CA GLU A 190 5.47 -23.86 -3.72
C GLU A 190 3.98 -23.44 -3.76
N LYS A 191 3.63 -22.54 -4.67
CA LYS A 191 2.26 -22.02 -4.81
C LYS A 191 1.25 -23.12 -5.12
N PHE A 192 1.61 -24.07 -5.97
CA PHE A 192 0.76 -25.17 -6.40
C PHE A 192 1.11 -26.49 -5.72
N ALA A 193 1.71 -26.49 -4.54
CA ALA A 193 2.15 -27.70 -3.83
C ALA A 193 1.03 -28.74 -3.65
N LYS A 194 -0.23 -28.29 -3.49
CA LYS A 194 -1.41 -29.16 -3.40
C LYS A 194 -1.91 -29.69 -4.76
N LYS A 195 -1.36 -29.19 -5.87
CA LYS A 195 -1.74 -29.53 -7.25
C LYS A 195 -0.50 -29.62 -8.15
N PRO A 196 0.39 -30.59 -7.93
CA PRO A 196 1.69 -30.67 -8.63
C PRO A 196 1.58 -30.68 -10.16
N ALA A 197 0.55 -31.33 -10.72
CA ALA A 197 0.34 -31.37 -12.17
C ALA A 197 0.10 -29.95 -12.76
N ILE A 198 -0.53 -29.04 -12.01
CA ILE A 198 -0.71 -27.65 -12.43
C ILE A 198 0.62 -26.89 -12.33
N ALA A 199 1.43 -27.16 -11.31
CA ALA A 199 2.78 -26.57 -11.21
C ALA A 199 3.62 -26.93 -12.42
N GLU A 200 3.75 -28.23 -12.73
CA GLU A 200 4.57 -28.71 -13.84
C GLU A 200 4.04 -28.24 -15.21
N ALA A 201 2.70 -28.15 -15.41
CA ALA A 201 2.14 -27.57 -16.62
C ALA A 201 2.56 -26.09 -16.80
N ASN A 202 2.49 -25.29 -15.75
CA ASN A 202 2.92 -23.88 -15.78
C ASN A 202 4.44 -23.77 -16.01
N ILE A 203 5.26 -24.63 -15.40
CA ILE A 203 6.71 -24.67 -15.61
C ILE A 203 7.02 -25.04 -17.07
N LYS A 204 6.37 -26.04 -17.63
CA LYS A 204 6.55 -26.40 -19.04
C LYS A 204 6.23 -25.24 -19.98
N VAL A 205 5.17 -24.50 -19.68
CA VAL A 205 4.73 -23.35 -20.49
C VAL A 205 5.67 -22.14 -20.36
N ILE A 206 6.21 -21.85 -19.15
CA ILE A 206 7.16 -20.74 -19.02
C ILE A 206 8.46 -20.99 -19.79
N HIS A 207 8.95 -22.24 -19.79
CA HIS A 207 10.07 -22.63 -20.65
C HIS A 207 9.73 -22.50 -22.13
N ALA A 208 8.56 -22.93 -22.57
CA ALA A 208 8.14 -22.77 -23.96
C ALA A 208 8.12 -21.29 -24.43
N GLY A 209 7.72 -20.37 -23.54
CA GLY A 209 7.78 -18.93 -23.82
C GLY A 209 9.22 -18.40 -23.91
N TYR A 210 10.08 -18.84 -23.01
CA TYR A 210 11.50 -18.47 -23.01
C TYR A 210 12.20 -18.98 -24.28
N ASP A 211 12.00 -20.26 -24.62
CA ASP A 211 12.58 -20.91 -25.79
C ASP A 211 12.04 -20.31 -27.09
N TYR A 212 10.78 -19.88 -27.12
CA TYR A 212 10.23 -19.16 -28.27
C TYR A 212 11.02 -17.88 -28.53
N GLY A 213 11.25 -17.06 -27.50
CA GLY A 213 12.06 -15.86 -27.63
C GLY A 213 13.48 -16.17 -28.10
N HIS A 214 14.13 -17.17 -27.47
CA HIS A 214 15.50 -17.57 -27.78
C HIS A 214 15.66 -18.08 -29.23
N ASN A 215 14.74 -18.92 -29.70
CA ASN A 215 14.86 -19.58 -31.02
C ASN A 215 14.41 -18.71 -32.18
N THR A 216 13.49 -17.77 -31.93
CA THR A 216 12.93 -16.91 -32.99
C THR A 216 13.47 -15.49 -32.96
N HIS A 217 14.25 -15.13 -31.94
CA HIS A 217 14.62 -13.77 -31.57
C HIS A 217 13.40 -12.83 -31.41
N ALA A 218 12.19 -13.40 -31.41
CA ALA A 218 10.90 -12.73 -31.24
C ALA A 218 10.72 -11.45 -32.10
N SER A 219 11.39 -11.40 -33.27
CA SER A 219 11.41 -10.25 -34.21
C SER A 219 12.04 -8.98 -33.64
N VAL A 220 12.87 -9.07 -32.60
CA VAL A 220 13.65 -7.97 -32.04
C VAL A 220 15.16 -8.26 -32.17
N ASP A 221 15.97 -7.22 -32.25
CA ASP A 221 17.42 -7.29 -32.41
C ASP A 221 18.19 -7.20 -31.08
N HIS A 222 17.47 -7.06 -29.96
CA HIS A 222 18.08 -6.84 -28.66
C HIS A 222 17.31 -7.46 -27.50
N THR A 223 18.03 -7.69 -26.41
CA THR A 223 17.51 -8.02 -25.08
C THR A 223 17.95 -6.94 -24.09
N TYR A 224 17.36 -6.96 -22.90
CA TYR A 224 17.67 -5.98 -21.85
C TYR A 224 18.40 -6.65 -20.68
N LYS A 225 19.25 -5.88 -20.02
CA LYS A 225 19.85 -6.25 -18.74
C LYS A 225 19.74 -5.09 -17.77
N VAL A 226 19.15 -5.33 -16.62
CA VAL A 226 19.13 -4.36 -15.52
C VAL A 226 20.16 -4.82 -14.51
N GLU A 227 21.22 -4.03 -14.37
CA GLU A 227 22.30 -4.29 -13.41
C GLU A 227 21.80 -4.21 -11.97
N THR A 228 22.57 -4.76 -11.05
CA THR A 228 22.30 -4.67 -9.62
C THR A 228 23.39 -3.85 -8.95
N LYS A 229 23.01 -2.76 -8.28
CA LYS A 229 23.94 -2.00 -7.43
C LYS A 229 24.04 -2.67 -6.06
N THR A 230 25.18 -2.51 -5.40
CA THR A 230 25.41 -3.05 -4.05
C THR A 230 24.32 -2.56 -3.09
N LYS A 231 23.58 -3.50 -2.51
CA LYS A 231 22.59 -3.24 -1.46
C LYS A 231 23.21 -3.37 -0.07
N VAL A 232 22.55 -2.76 0.91
CA VAL A 232 22.88 -3.02 2.32
C VAL A 232 22.75 -4.52 2.59
N PRO A 233 23.75 -5.18 3.20
CA PRO A 233 23.66 -6.60 3.50
C PRO A 233 22.43 -6.97 4.32
N GLY A 234 21.82 -8.12 4.04
CA GLY A 234 20.61 -8.60 4.75
C GLY A 234 19.80 -9.58 3.91
N LYS A 235 18.73 -10.08 4.50
CA LYS A 235 17.72 -10.87 3.78
C LYS A 235 16.65 -9.93 3.26
N TYR A 236 16.25 -10.13 2.01
CA TYR A 236 15.22 -9.34 1.35
C TYR A 236 14.07 -10.20 0.89
N MET A 237 12.88 -9.61 0.84
CA MET A 237 11.71 -10.21 0.21
C MET A 237 10.90 -9.14 -0.53
N ASP A 238 10.14 -9.56 -1.53
CA ASP A 238 9.06 -8.76 -2.11
C ASP A 238 7.87 -8.80 -1.15
N ILE A 239 7.46 -7.63 -0.63
CA ILE A 239 6.38 -7.54 0.36
C ILE A 239 5.33 -6.53 -0.08
N SER A 240 4.05 -6.94 -0.05
CA SER A 240 2.93 -6.01 -0.18
C SER A 240 2.67 -5.27 1.13
N ALA A 241 2.11 -4.07 1.04
CA ALA A 241 1.88 -3.28 2.23
C ALA A 241 0.88 -3.89 3.22
N ASN A 242 -0.20 -4.51 2.73
CA ASN A 242 -1.13 -5.21 3.62
C ASN A 242 -0.44 -6.32 4.43
N LYS A 243 0.50 -7.04 3.80
CA LYS A 243 1.33 -8.04 4.47
C LYS A 243 2.32 -7.40 5.44
N ALA A 244 2.97 -6.30 5.04
CA ALA A 244 3.88 -5.54 5.90
C ALA A 244 3.15 -4.99 7.13
N THR A 245 1.93 -4.46 6.96
CA THR A 245 1.06 -4.02 8.06
C THR A 245 0.77 -5.16 9.03
N ALA A 246 0.36 -6.33 8.51
CA ALA A 246 0.11 -7.51 9.35
C ALA A 246 1.35 -7.92 10.16
N TYR A 247 2.52 -7.91 9.53
CA TYR A 247 3.78 -8.24 10.20
C TYR A 247 4.20 -7.19 11.24
N GLY A 248 3.94 -5.90 10.98
CA GLY A 248 4.17 -4.82 11.96
C GLY A 248 3.32 -4.98 13.22
N LEU A 249 2.04 -5.36 13.05
CA LEU A 249 1.14 -5.68 14.17
C LEU A 249 1.64 -6.88 15.00
N ILE A 250 2.08 -7.97 14.33
CA ILE A 250 2.63 -9.15 14.99
C ILE A 250 3.90 -8.79 15.78
N ALA A 251 4.83 -8.07 15.13
CA ALA A 251 6.09 -7.66 15.75
C ALA A 251 5.88 -6.78 16.99
N ALA A 252 4.91 -5.86 16.94
CA ALA A 252 4.55 -5.03 18.07
C ALA A 252 3.94 -5.84 19.21
N ALA A 253 3.08 -6.81 18.91
CA ALA A 253 2.51 -7.71 19.92
C ALA A 253 3.58 -8.54 20.63
N GLU A 254 4.54 -9.08 19.87
CA GLU A 254 5.67 -9.83 20.42
C GLU A 254 6.56 -8.96 21.31
N LYS A 255 6.90 -7.75 20.87
CA LYS A 255 7.70 -6.79 21.67
C LYS A 255 6.99 -6.33 22.94
N ALA A 256 5.66 -6.24 22.91
CA ALA A 256 4.85 -5.90 24.09
C ALA A 256 4.56 -7.11 24.99
N GLY A 257 4.86 -8.34 24.55
CA GLY A 257 4.52 -9.58 25.27
C GLY A 257 3.02 -9.83 25.38
N LEU A 258 2.23 -9.40 24.36
CA LEU A 258 0.77 -9.45 24.35
C LEU A 258 0.25 -10.37 23.24
N PRO A 259 -0.91 -11.03 23.43
CA PRO A 259 -1.62 -11.63 22.33
C PRO A 259 -2.13 -10.54 21.37
N LEU A 260 -2.12 -10.84 20.08
CA LEU A 260 -2.69 -9.96 19.04
C LEU A 260 -4.12 -10.40 18.72
N PHE A 261 -5.06 -9.44 18.75
CA PHE A 261 -6.44 -9.66 18.37
C PHE A 261 -6.83 -8.73 17.20
N LEU A 262 -7.35 -9.31 16.11
CA LEU A 262 -7.97 -8.56 15.02
C LEU A 262 -9.46 -8.86 14.96
N GLY A 263 -10.32 -7.86 15.24
CA GLY A 263 -11.75 -7.90 14.96
C GLY A 263 -12.06 -7.12 13.69
N SER A 264 -12.60 -7.76 12.63
CA SER A 264 -12.75 -7.10 11.34
C SER A 264 -13.93 -7.65 10.54
N TYR A 265 -14.37 -6.87 9.55
CA TYR A 265 -15.27 -7.28 8.48
C TYR A 265 -14.56 -7.11 7.14
N PRO A 266 -14.66 -8.11 6.22
CA PRO A 266 -13.96 -8.05 4.94
C PRO A 266 -14.42 -6.88 4.07
N ILE A 267 -13.47 -6.08 3.62
CA ILE A 267 -13.69 -4.96 2.69
C ILE A 267 -12.46 -4.73 1.82
N THR A 268 -12.65 -4.54 0.51
CA THR A 268 -11.57 -4.14 -0.41
C THR A 268 -11.11 -2.71 -0.09
N PRO A 269 -9.78 -2.43 -0.02
CA PRO A 269 -8.66 -3.36 -0.21
C PRO A 269 -8.05 -3.92 1.10
N ALA A 270 -8.68 -3.76 2.26
CA ALA A 270 -8.12 -4.09 3.57
C ALA A 270 -8.16 -5.59 3.94
N THR A 271 -8.93 -6.40 3.22
CA THR A 271 -9.19 -7.82 3.56
C THR A 271 -7.91 -8.67 3.67
N ASP A 272 -6.87 -8.34 2.90
CA ASP A 272 -5.63 -9.12 2.89
C ASP A 272 -4.87 -9.04 4.23
N ILE A 273 -5.09 -8.00 5.03
CA ILE A 273 -4.56 -7.92 6.40
C ILE A 273 -5.16 -9.04 7.26
N LEU A 274 -6.50 -9.21 7.22
CA LEU A 274 -7.21 -10.28 7.91
C LEU A 274 -6.73 -11.66 7.43
N HIS A 275 -6.62 -11.85 6.10
CA HIS A 275 -6.16 -13.10 5.52
C HIS A 275 -4.72 -13.43 5.93
N GLU A 276 -3.83 -12.45 5.97
CA GLU A 276 -2.44 -12.69 6.39
C GLU A 276 -2.38 -13.04 7.88
N LEU A 277 -2.99 -12.25 8.75
CA LEU A 277 -2.99 -12.50 10.20
C LEU A 277 -3.58 -13.86 10.57
N SER A 278 -4.60 -14.33 9.84
CA SER A 278 -5.24 -15.63 10.09
C SER A 278 -4.31 -16.84 9.92
N LYS A 279 -3.17 -16.67 9.24
CA LYS A 279 -2.14 -17.71 9.03
C LYS A 279 -1.20 -17.87 10.23
N HIS A 280 -1.17 -16.89 11.14
CA HIS A 280 -0.17 -16.78 12.20
C HIS A 280 -0.71 -17.10 13.62
N LYS A 281 -1.65 -18.03 13.71
CA LYS A 281 -2.23 -18.46 15.01
C LYS A 281 -1.19 -18.94 16.02
N SER A 282 -0.14 -19.59 15.53
CA SER A 282 0.97 -20.07 16.38
C SER A 282 1.79 -18.97 17.07
N LEU A 283 1.65 -17.72 16.59
CA LEU A 283 2.28 -16.53 17.19
C LEU A 283 1.33 -15.77 18.13
N GLY A 284 0.29 -16.42 18.65
CA GLY A 284 -0.68 -15.78 19.56
C GLY A 284 -1.64 -14.82 18.86
N VAL A 285 -1.83 -14.97 17.52
CA VAL A 285 -2.75 -14.13 16.74
C VAL A 285 -4.14 -14.75 16.75
N THR A 286 -5.13 -13.98 17.19
CA THR A 286 -6.56 -14.30 17.10
C THR A 286 -7.21 -13.37 16.09
N THR A 287 -7.93 -13.95 15.11
CA THR A 287 -8.69 -13.18 14.12
C THR A 287 -10.16 -13.54 14.19
N VAL A 288 -11.02 -12.53 14.25
CA VAL A 288 -12.47 -12.70 14.27
C VAL A 288 -13.06 -11.92 13.09
N GLN A 289 -13.72 -12.65 12.18
CA GLN A 289 -14.54 -12.04 11.14
C GLN A 289 -15.95 -11.88 11.70
N CYS A 290 -16.41 -10.64 11.76
CA CYS A 290 -17.72 -10.27 12.27
C CYS A 290 -18.73 -10.07 11.14
N GLU A 291 -19.99 -9.85 11.51
CA GLU A 291 -21.09 -9.62 10.56
C GLU A 291 -21.08 -8.24 9.92
N ASP A 292 -20.44 -7.25 10.59
CA ASP A 292 -20.28 -5.88 10.11
C ASP A 292 -19.07 -5.18 10.74
N GLU A 293 -18.80 -3.94 10.32
CA GLU A 293 -17.68 -3.13 10.79
C GLU A 293 -17.81 -2.67 12.23
N ILE A 294 -19.05 -2.46 12.73
CA ILE A 294 -19.32 -2.03 14.11
C ILE A 294 -18.95 -3.15 15.06
N SER A 295 -19.46 -4.34 14.81
CA SER A 295 -19.17 -5.56 15.56
C SER A 295 -17.67 -5.88 15.57
N GLY A 296 -17.01 -5.76 14.40
CA GLY A 296 -15.56 -5.94 14.29
C GLY A 296 -14.76 -4.99 15.19
N CYS A 297 -15.15 -3.72 15.25
CA CYS A 297 -14.51 -2.73 16.13
C CYS A 297 -14.83 -3.01 17.61
N ALA A 298 -16.09 -3.30 17.94
CA ALA A 298 -16.52 -3.54 19.31
C ALA A 298 -15.85 -4.79 19.93
N THR A 299 -15.70 -5.87 19.16
CA THR A 299 -14.95 -7.06 19.62
C THR A 299 -13.48 -6.77 19.87
N ALA A 300 -12.84 -5.93 19.05
CA ALA A 300 -11.46 -5.49 19.27
C ALA A 300 -11.32 -4.64 20.53
N ILE A 301 -12.28 -3.75 20.83
CA ILE A 301 -12.32 -2.96 22.08
C ILE A 301 -12.43 -3.89 23.30
N GLY A 302 -13.30 -4.92 23.24
CA GLY A 302 -13.42 -5.93 24.28
C GLY A 302 -12.12 -6.71 24.51
N ALA A 303 -11.43 -7.09 23.44
CA ALA A 303 -10.12 -7.75 23.51
C ALA A 303 -9.05 -6.83 24.11
N SER A 304 -9.05 -5.54 23.77
CA SER A 304 -8.18 -4.54 24.39
C SER A 304 -8.44 -4.42 25.89
N PHE A 305 -9.70 -4.33 26.31
CA PHE A 305 -10.05 -4.32 27.74
C PHE A 305 -9.52 -5.57 28.46
N ALA A 306 -9.55 -6.72 27.79
CA ALA A 306 -9.05 -8.00 28.33
C ALA A 306 -7.52 -8.14 28.30
N GLY A 307 -6.77 -7.16 27.78
CA GLY A 307 -5.30 -7.14 27.80
C GLY A 307 -4.62 -7.60 26.52
N ALA A 308 -5.31 -7.64 25.40
CA ALA A 308 -4.70 -7.91 24.10
C ALA A 308 -4.24 -6.61 23.41
N LEU A 309 -3.21 -6.68 22.57
CA LEU A 309 -3.02 -5.69 21.51
C LEU A 309 -4.14 -5.90 20.51
N ALA A 310 -5.05 -4.93 20.40
CA ALA A 310 -6.23 -5.04 19.57
C ALA A 310 -6.14 -4.15 18.32
N ALA A 311 -6.60 -4.69 17.19
CA ALA A 311 -6.67 -3.98 15.93
C ALA A 311 -7.99 -4.26 15.20
N THR A 312 -8.37 -3.36 14.31
CA THR A 312 -9.43 -3.54 13.31
C THR A 312 -8.95 -2.97 11.98
N SER A 313 -9.26 -3.64 10.87
CA SER A 313 -8.89 -3.17 9.54
C SER A 313 -10.13 -2.89 8.71
N THR A 314 -10.09 -1.81 7.91
CA THR A 314 -11.23 -1.37 7.11
C THR A 314 -10.79 -0.41 5.99
N SER A 315 -11.77 0.23 5.36
CA SER A 315 -11.63 1.31 4.38
C SER A 315 -12.63 2.42 4.74
N GLY A 316 -12.58 3.58 4.10
CA GLY A 316 -13.38 4.76 4.42
C GLY A 316 -14.85 4.51 4.78
N PRO A 317 -15.64 3.73 3.99
CA PRO A 317 -17.01 3.41 4.37
C PRO A 317 -17.13 2.72 5.73
N GLY A 318 -16.21 1.81 6.04
CA GLY A 318 -16.21 1.12 7.33
C GLY A 318 -15.73 2.00 8.48
N VAL A 319 -14.84 2.99 8.23
CA VAL A 319 -14.50 4.02 9.24
C VAL A 319 -15.74 4.83 9.60
N CYS A 320 -16.57 5.20 8.60
CA CYS A 320 -17.86 5.86 8.85
C CYS A 320 -18.75 5.04 9.78
N LEU A 321 -18.91 3.74 9.51
CA LEU A 321 -19.79 2.86 10.28
C LEU A 321 -19.31 2.65 11.72
N LYS A 322 -18.00 2.57 11.96
CA LYS A 322 -17.43 2.34 13.29
C LYS A 322 -17.08 3.62 14.07
N SER A 323 -17.49 4.80 13.61
CA SER A 323 -17.15 6.09 14.24
C SER A 323 -17.53 6.14 15.72
N GLU A 324 -18.73 5.65 16.09
CA GLU A 324 -19.18 5.62 17.48
C GLU A 324 -18.40 4.60 18.30
N ALA A 325 -18.12 3.40 17.77
CA ALA A 325 -17.31 2.41 18.45
C ALA A 325 -15.87 2.93 18.71
N MET A 326 -15.29 3.68 17.76
CA MET A 326 -14.01 4.36 17.99
C MET A 326 -14.10 5.38 19.14
N ASN A 327 -15.21 6.11 19.25
CA ASN A 327 -15.47 7.00 20.38
C ASN A 327 -15.55 6.27 21.73
N LEU A 328 -16.12 5.07 21.73
CA LEU A 328 -16.10 4.23 22.92
C LEU A 328 -14.66 3.92 23.34
N ALA A 329 -13.77 3.61 22.40
CA ALA A 329 -12.35 3.42 22.70
C ALA A 329 -11.67 4.71 23.21
N VAL A 330 -12.04 5.88 22.70
CA VAL A 330 -11.53 7.17 23.18
C VAL A 330 -11.99 7.47 24.61
N ILE A 331 -13.27 7.35 24.92
CA ILE A 331 -13.79 7.70 26.24
C ILE A 331 -13.37 6.70 27.33
N THR A 332 -13.20 5.43 26.97
CA THR A 332 -12.68 4.38 27.85
C THR A 332 -11.16 4.37 27.94
N GLU A 333 -10.50 5.14 27.07
CA GLU A 333 -9.04 5.22 26.95
C GLU A 333 -8.40 3.82 26.84
N LEU A 334 -8.87 3.04 25.88
CA LEU A 334 -8.35 1.71 25.56
C LEU A 334 -7.48 1.76 24.30
N PRO A 335 -6.33 1.05 24.29
CA PRO A 335 -5.49 0.96 23.11
C PRO A 335 -6.20 0.18 22.00
N LEU A 336 -6.23 0.77 20.80
CA LEU A 336 -6.80 0.15 19.60
C LEU A 336 -6.07 0.68 18.37
N VAL A 337 -5.70 -0.19 17.43
CA VAL A 337 -5.20 0.25 16.13
C VAL A 337 -6.29 0.10 15.08
N VAL A 338 -6.68 1.20 14.46
CA VAL A 338 -7.64 1.23 13.36
C VAL A 338 -6.88 1.42 12.06
N VAL A 339 -6.75 0.37 11.26
CA VAL A 339 -6.10 0.45 9.95
C VAL A 339 -7.15 0.82 8.92
N ASP A 340 -7.02 2.01 8.35
CA ASP A 340 -7.84 2.51 7.26
C ASP A 340 -7.08 2.45 5.94
N VAL A 341 -7.48 1.51 5.08
CA VAL A 341 -6.95 1.40 3.72
C VAL A 341 -7.85 2.20 2.79
N GLN A 342 -7.51 3.46 2.57
CA GLN A 342 -8.32 4.42 1.83
C GLN A 342 -8.56 3.99 0.39
N ARG A 343 -9.76 4.24 -0.11
CA ARG A 343 -10.15 3.98 -1.51
C ARG A 343 -11.01 5.12 -2.05
N GLY A 344 -11.21 5.14 -3.38
CA GLY A 344 -12.05 6.14 -4.01
C GLY A 344 -13.48 6.12 -3.48
N GLY A 345 -13.95 7.26 -2.96
CA GLY A 345 -15.28 7.50 -2.43
C GLY A 345 -16.13 8.36 -3.37
N PRO A 346 -17.29 8.88 -2.91
CA PRO A 346 -17.99 8.54 -1.67
C PRO A 346 -18.76 7.22 -1.73
N SER A 347 -19.21 6.70 -0.56
CA SER A 347 -19.92 5.43 -0.38
C SER A 347 -19.10 4.25 -0.92
N THR A 348 -19.69 3.34 -1.69
CA THR A 348 -18.97 2.26 -2.35
C THR A 348 -17.90 2.77 -3.32
N GLY A 349 -18.18 3.87 -4.01
CA GLY A 349 -17.27 4.61 -4.87
C GLY A 349 -16.52 3.75 -5.88
N LEU A 350 -15.20 3.79 -5.78
CA LEU A 350 -14.26 3.05 -6.62
C LEU A 350 -13.44 2.07 -5.74
N PRO A 351 -13.97 0.89 -5.40
CA PRO A 351 -13.39 0.00 -4.39
C PRO A 351 -11.95 -0.43 -4.64
N THR A 352 -11.54 -0.48 -5.89
CA THR A 352 -10.19 -0.92 -6.33
C THR A 352 -9.26 0.24 -6.65
N LYS A 353 -9.69 1.48 -6.44
CA LYS A 353 -8.92 2.68 -6.79
C LYS A 353 -8.45 3.42 -5.54
N SER A 354 -7.34 4.14 -5.66
CA SER A 354 -6.64 4.78 -4.55
C SER A 354 -6.98 6.26 -4.45
N GLU A 355 -7.27 6.72 -3.24
CA GLU A 355 -7.41 8.14 -2.88
C GLU A 355 -6.90 8.37 -1.45
N GLN A 356 -6.75 9.63 -1.04
CA GLN A 356 -6.40 10.05 0.33
C GLN A 356 -7.53 10.92 0.91
N THR A 357 -8.79 10.49 0.73
CA THR A 357 -9.98 11.30 1.00
C THR A 357 -10.54 11.13 2.40
N ASP A 358 -9.97 10.23 3.23
CA ASP A 358 -10.46 9.93 4.57
C ASP A 358 -9.70 10.68 5.68
N LEU A 359 -8.76 11.59 5.36
CA LEU A 359 -7.94 12.29 6.34
C LEU A 359 -8.78 13.10 7.34
N LEU A 360 -9.68 13.96 6.86
CA LEU A 360 -10.51 14.76 7.78
C LEU A 360 -11.49 13.91 8.56
N GLN A 361 -11.95 12.80 8.01
CA GLN A 361 -12.74 11.82 8.74
C GLN A 361 -11.93 11.18 9.87
N ALA A 362 -10.69 10.75 9.60
CA ALA A 362 -9.79 10.20 10.60
C ALA A 362 -9.49 11.22 11.72
N LEU A 363 -9.35 12.50 11.38
CA LEU A 363 -9.08 13.56 12.34
C LEU A 363 -10.33 13.98 13.14
N PHE A 364 -11.48 14.18 12.46
CA PHE A 364 -12.65 14.87 13.02
C PHE A 364 -14.00 14.15 12.85
N GLY A 365 -14.03 13.02 12.13
CA GLY A 365 -15.28 12.34 11.73
C GLY A 365 -15.98 11.55 12.84
N ARG A 366 -16.01 12.06 14.08
CA ARG A 366 -16.66 11.44 15.24
C ARG A 366 -17.47 12.47 16.01
N ASN A 367 -18.42 12.02 16.84
CA ASN A 367 -19.16 12.94 17.70
C ASN A 367 -18.35 13.34 18.95
N GLY A 368 -18.57 14.52 19.45
CA GLY A 368 -17.92 15.09 20.64
C GLY A 368 -16.44 15.42 20.43
N GLU A 369 -15.78 15.85 21.49
CA GLU A 369 -14.33 16.07 21.52
C GLU A 369 -13.59 14.74 21.61
N SER A 370 -13.19 14.21 20.46
CA SER A 370 -12.65 12.86 20.29
C SER A 370 -11.26 12.86 19.66
N PRO A 371 -10.23 13.28 20.40
CA PRO A 371 -8.87 13.36 19.90
C PRO A 371 -8.28 11.95 19.70
N MET A 372 -7.71 11.71 18.52
CA MET A 372 -7.02 10.46 18.18
C MET A 372 -5.72 10.75 17.43
N PRO A 373 -4.63 10.04 17.73
CA PRO A 373 -3.46 10.04 16.88
C PRO A 373 -3.78 9.49 15.49
N VAL A 374 -3.14 10.09 14.47
CA VAL A 374 -3.26 9.67 13.07
C VAL A 374 -1.88 9.57 12.46
N ILE A 375 -1.54 8.39 11.92
CA ILE A 375 -0.29 8.09 11.22
C ILE A 375 -0.63 7.70 9.79
N ALA A 376 0.20 8.10 8.81
CA ALA A 376 0.05 7.70 7.41
C ALA A 376 1.31 6.97 6.92
N ALA A 377 1.13 5.78 6.34
CA ALA A 377 2.22 5.01 5.78
C ALA A 377 2.64 5.54 4.40
N ALA A 378 3.94 5.67 4.17
CA ALA A 378 4.52 6.33 3.00
C ALA A 378 4.81 5.41 1.81
N SER A 379 4.92 4.10 2.04
CA SER A 379 5.24 3.10 1.00
C SER A 379 4.88 1.69 1.47
N PRO A 380 4.84 0.69 0.57
CA PRO A 380 4.57 -0.69 0.95
C PRO A 380 5.49 -1.20 2.06
N THR A 381 6.79 -0.96 1.96
CA THR A 381 7.77 -1.42 2.95
C THR A 381 7.68 -0.65 4.27
N HIS A 382 7.33 0.64 4.23
CA HIS A 382 7.15 1.48 5.43
C HIS A 382 5.90 1.11 6.24
N CYS A 383 4.94 0.36 5.67
CA CYS A 383 3.75 -0.07 6.40
C CYS A 383 4.07 -0.96 7.63
N PHE A 384 5.19 -1.69 7.61
CA PHE A 384 5.66 -2.43 8.79
C PHE A 384 5.99 -1.47 9.94
N ASP A 385 6.83 -0.46 9.66
CA ASP A 385 7.27 0.52 10.67
C ASP A 385 6.10 1.37 11.17
N ALA A 386 5.21 1.78 10.27
CA ALA A 386 4.03 2.58 10.60
C ALA A 386 3.04 1.80 11.48
N ALA A 387 2.82 0.50 11.21
CA ALA A 387 1.97 -0.35 12.03
C ALA A 387 2.60 -0.60 13.42
N TYR A 388 3.90 -0.84 13.48
CA TYR A 388 4.64 -0.95 14.74
C TYR A 388 4.52 0.32 15.58
N ALA A 389 4.74 1.49 14.96
CA ALA A 389 4.64 2.80 15.62
C ALA A 389 3.20 3.07 16.12
N ALA A 390 2.18 2.73 15.32
CA ALA A 390 0.78 2.87 15.73
C ALA A 390 0.45 2.01 16.97
N CYS A 391 0.93 0.76 17.00
CA CYS A 391 0.76 -0.13 18.15
C CYS A 391 1.46 0.40 19.40
N LYS A 392 2.72 0.83 19.27
CA LYS A 392 3.49 1.43 20.35
C LYS A 392 2.76 2.65 20.92
N MET A 393 2.32 3.53 20.04
CA MET A 393 1.59 4.74 20.42
C MET A 393 0.27 4.39 21.13
N ALA A 394 -0.50 3.43 20.62
CA ALA A 394 -1.77 3.02 21.24
C ALA A 394 -1.56 2.44 22.63
N LEU A 395 -0.62 1.52 22.79
CA LEU A 395 -0.36 0.83 24.06
C LEU A 395 0.24 1.74 25.12
N GLU A 396 1.24 2.55 24.78
CA GLU A 396 1.93 3.41 25.74
C GLU A 396 1.11 4.64 26.17
N HIS A 397 0.19 5.09 25.31
CA HIS A 397 -0.64 6.26 25.59
C HIS A 397 -2.11 5.94 25.87
N MET A 398 -2.49 4.67 25.94
CA MET A 398 -3.85 4.22 26.26
C MET A 398 -4.89 4.98 25.44
N THR A 399 -4.80 4.87 24.11
CA THR A 399 -5.66 5.60 23.17
C THR A 399 -5.81 4.82 21.86
N PRO A 400 -6.95 4.90 21.18
CA PRO A 400 -7.03 4.40 19.81
C PRO A 400 -6.16 5.25 18.89
N VAL A 401 -5.59 4.62 17.85
CA VAL A 401 -4.72 5.24 16.83
C VAL A 401 -5.23 4.85 15.45
N VAL A 402 -5.36 5.81 14.53
CA VAL A 402 -5.66 5.53 13.12
C VAL A 402 -4.38 5.43 12.32
N LEU A 403 -4.20 4.31 11.63
CA LEU A 403 -3.17 4.12 10.62
C LEU A 403 -3.79 4.22 9.24
N LEU A 404 -3.49 5.31 8.53
CA LEU A 404 -3.89 5.52 7.14
C LEU A 404 -2.91 4.85 6.19
N THR A 405 -3.43 4.02 5.32
CA THR A 405 -2.80 3.60 4.07
C THR A 405 -3.76 3.94 2.92
N ASP A 406 -3.49 3.48 1.72
CA ASP A 406 -4.39 3.64 0.58
C ASP A 406 -4.29 2.45 -0.38
N GLY A 407 -5.21 2.33 -1.32
CA GLY A 407 -5.31 1.20 -2.22
C GLY A 407 -4.07 0.98 -3.09
N PHE A 408 -3.35 2.06 -3.46
CA PHE A 408 -2.09 1.97 -4.20
C PHE A 408 -0.99 1.35 -3.33
N VAL A 409 -0.77 1.91 -2.15
CA VAL A 409 0.23 1.41 -1.21
C VAL A 409 -0.11 0.00 -0.76
N ALA A 410 -1.36 -0.27 -0.40
CA ALA A 410 -1.82 -1.54 0.19
C ALA A 410 -1.58 -2.75 -0.73
N ASN A 411 -1.88 -2.59 -2.01
CA ASN A 411 -1.74 -3.65 -3.02
C ASN A 411 -0.38 -3.65 -3.71
N GLY A 412 0.32 -2.52 -3.73
CA GLY A 412 1.66 -2.41 -4.24
C GLY A 412 2.67 -3.17 -3.37
N SER A 413 3.82 -3.50 -3.95
CA SER A 413 4.91 -4.16 -3.23
C SER A 413 6.25 -3.51 -3.50
N GLY A 414 7.22 -3.82 -2.65
CA GLY A 414 8.59 -3.35 -2.76
C GLY A 414 9.59 -4.34 -2.20
N ALA A 415 10.85 -4.19 -2.60
CA ALA A 415 11.95 -4.97 -2.04
C ALA A 415 12.19 -4.53 -0.58
N TRP A 416 11.85 -5.39 0.35
CA TRP A 416 11.92 -5.13 1.79
C TRP A 416 13.03 -5.94 2.43
N ARG A 417 13.94 -5.25 3.12
CA ARG A 417 14.94 -5.88 3.96
C ARG A 417 14.28 -6.31 5.27
N LEU A 418 14.38 -7.60 5.61
CA LEU A 418 13.86 -8.08 6.88
C LEU A 418 14.50 -7.32 8.04
N PRO A 419 13.69 -6.74 8.93
CA PRO A 419 14.21 -5.96 10.06
C PRO A 419 14.81 -6.88 11.13
N ASP A 420 15.75 -6.33 11.87
CA ASP A 420 16.19 -6.89 13.13
C ASP A 420 15.27 -6.35 14.25
N LEU A 421 14.40 -7.19 14.78
CA LEU A 421 13.43 -6.79 15.81
C LEU A 421 14.10 -6.34 17.11
N GLU A 422 15.33 -6.78 17.40
CA GLU A 422 16.04 -6.30 18.59
C GLU A 422 16.39 -4.82 18.49
N SER A 423 16.54 -4.29 17.28
CA SER A 423 16.80 -2.86 17.06
C SER A 423 15.56 -1.97 17.25
N TYR A 424 14.35 -2.57 17.30
CA TYR A 424 13.12 -1.80 17.47
C TYR A 424 12.93 -1.38 18.94
N PRO A 425 12.39 -0.17 19.18
CA PRO A 425 12.17 0.33 20.52
C PRO A 425 11.20 -0.58 21.29
N ALA A 426 11.46 -0.78 22.58
CA ALA A 426 10.55 -1.52 23.45
C ALA A 426 9.17 -0.86 23.47
N ILE A 427 8.15 -1.66 23.76
CA ILE A 427 6.77 -1.21 23.97
C ILE A 427 6.41 -1.52 25.42
N ASN A 428 6.12 -0.48 26.20
CA ASN A 428 5.90 -0.57 27.63
C ASN A 428 4.52 -0.01 28.01
N PRO A 429 3.46 -0.83 27.98
CA PRO A 429 2.14 -0.38 28.44
C PRO A 429 2.18 0.06 29.91
N PRO A 430 1.44 1.11 30.30
CA PRO A 430 1.44 1.65 31.66
C PRO A 430 0.61 0.81 32.60
N TYR A 431 1.04 -0.42 32.90
CA TYR A 431 0.34 -1.30 33.81
C TYR A 431 0.27 -0.75 35.23
N VAL A 432 -0.76 -1.13 35.95
CA VAL A 432 -0.85 -0.91 37.41
C VAL A 432 0.30 -1.62 38.13
N THR A 433 0.81 -1.01 39.20
CA THR A 433 1.86 -1.60 40.06
C THR A 433 1.29 -2.03 41.39
N PRO A 434 1.90 -3.00 42.12
CA PRO A 434 1.41 -3.47 43.40
C PRO A 434 1.12 -2.36 44.42
N GLU A 435 1.88 -1.28 44.38
CA GLU A 435 1.74 -0.13 45.31
C GLU A 435 0.46 0.67 45.04
N MET A 436 -0.16 0.50 43.86
CA MET A 436 -1.41 1.17 43.52
C MET A 436 -2.65 0.46 44.03
N LYS A 437 -2.54 -0.78 44.53
CA LYS A 437 -3.67 -1.65 44.90
C LYS A 437 -4.71 -0.96 45.77
N ASP A 438 -4.27 -0.26 46.83
CA ASP A 438 -5.17 0.36 47.81
C ASP A 438 -5.78 1.70 47.34
N ASN A 439 -5.20 2.32 46.28
CA ASN A 439 -5.58 3.64 45.81
C ASN A 439 -5.82 3.67 44.27
N TYR A 440 -6.14 2.53 43.66
CA TYR A 440 -6.42 2.46 42.25
C TYR A 440 -7.82 2.99 41.93
N THR A 441 -7.85 3.85 40.90
CA THR A 441 -9.10 4.23 40.23
C THR A 441 -8.89 4.12 38.74
N PRO A 442 -9.94 3.85 37.92
CA PRO A 442 -9.80 3.58 36.49
C PRO A 442 -9.13 4.70 35.71
N TYR A 443 -9.30 5.95 36.12
CA TYR A 443 -8.74 7.14 35.45
C TYR A 443 -7.60 7.79 36.21
N LYS A 444 -7.00 7.09 37.20
CA LYS A 444 -5.76 7.55 37.81
C LYS A 444 -4.69 7.64 36.74
N ARG A 445 -4.08 8.82 36.62
CA ARG A 445 -3.17 9.17 35.53
C ARG A 445 -1.75 9.38 36.04
N ASN A 446 -0.79 9.08 35.18
CA ASN A 446 0.56 9.59 35.33
C ASN A 446 0.53 11.12 35.18
N PRO A 447 1.05 11.91 36.14
CA PRO A 447 0.93 13.37 36.12
C PRO A 447 1.72 14.04 34.99
N GLU A 448 2.78 13.40 34.48
CA GLU A 448 3.63 13.93 33.43
C GLU A 448 3.02 13.70 32.03
N THR A 449 2.58 12.47 31.79
CA THR A 449 2.08 12.04 30.48
C THR A 449 0.57 12.22 30.31
N GLY A 450 -0.19 12.30 31.39
CA GLY A 450 -1.66 12.28 31.38
C GLY A 450 -2.26 10.92 31.03
N VAL A 451 -1.45 9.87 30.92
CA VAL A 451 -1.87 8.51 30.57
C VAL A 451 -2.40 7.77 31.80
N ARG A 452 -3.57 7.15 31.68
CA ARG A 452 -4.12 6.30 32.75
C ARG A 452 -3.38 4.97 32.85
N TYR A 453 -3.37 4.39 34.05
CA TYR A 453 -2.79 3.08 34.27
C TYR A 453 -3.75 1.96 33.81
N TRP A 454 -3.18 0.91 33.24
CA TRP A 454 -3.92 -0.22 32.69
C TRP A 454 -4.01 -1.37 33.67
N ALA A 455 -5.18 -1.56 34.26
CA ALA A 455 -5.51 -2.75 35.04
C ALA A 455 -6.25 -3.75 34.14
N LEU A 456 -5.96 -5.03 34.31
CA LEU A 456 -6.57 -6.10 33.50
C LEU A 456 -7.65 -6.83 34.33
N PRO A 457 -8.73 -7.31 33.70
CA PRO A 457 -9.72 -8.15 34.34
C PRO A 457 -9.09 -9.36 35.03
N GLY A 458 -9.53 -9.66 36.25
CA GLY A 458 -9.01 -10.76 37.05
C GLY A 458 -7.81 -10.41 37.95
N GLN A 459 -7.24 -9.21 37.83
CA GLN A 459 -6.22 -8.76 38.80
C GLN A 459 -6.86 -8.40 40.13
N GLU A 460 -6.47 -9.10 41.18
CA GLU A 460 -7.00 -8.90 42.55
C GLU A 460 -6.69 -7.49 43.08
N GLY A 461 -7.71 -6.76 43.53
CA GLY A 461 -7.60 -5.41 44.07
C GLY A 461 -7.71 -4.29 43.01
N TYR A 462 -7.86 -4.63 41.70
CA TYR A 462 -8.00 -3.64 40.63
C TYR A 462 -9.36 -3.74 39.91
N MET A 463 -10.37 -4.25 40.59
CA MET A 463 -11.72 -4.31 40.02
C MET A 463 -12.22 -2.90 39.66
N HIS A 464 -12.72 -2.75 38.45
CA HIS A 464 -13.22 -1.49 37.94
C HIS A 464 -14.22 -1.69 36.81
N ILE A 465 -14.95 -0.63 36.46
CA ILE A 465 -15.90 -0.58 35.37
C ILE A 465 -15.47 0.51 34.41
N LEU A 466 -15.41 0.18 33.14
CA LEU A 466 -15.29 1.14 32.04
C LEU A 466 -16.58 1.11 31.20
N GLY A 467 -16.94 2.25 30.60
CA GLY A 467 -18.11 2.35 29.75
C GLY A 467 -18.24 3.71 29.09
N GLY A 468 -19.20 3.84 28.18
CA GLY A 468 -19.38 5.01 27.32
C GLY A 468 -19.96 6.25 28.01
N LEU A 469 -20.45 6.17 29.25
CA LEU A 469 -20.86 7.34 30.01
C LEU A 469 -19.64 8.09 30.57
N GLU A 470 -19.73 9.41 30.71
CA GLU A 470 -18.66 10.21 31.31
C GLU A 470 -18.42 9.79 32.76
N LYS A 471 -17.15 9.80 33.16
CA LYS A 471 -16.68 9.35 34.46
C LYS A 471 -16.00 10.49 35.22
N ASP A 472 -16.12 10.46 36.53
CA ASP A 472 -15.33 11.32 37.39
C ASP A 472 -13.84 11.00 37.26
N SER A 473 -13.05 12.04 37.12
CA SER A 473 -11.60 11.94 36.85
C SER A 473 -10.81 11.27 37.97
N ASN A 474 -11.32 11.29 39.19
CA ASN A 474 -10.65 10.75 40.37
C ASN A 474 -11.19 9.37 40.79
N THR A 475 -12.51 9.20 40.79
CA THR A 475 -13.17 8.00 41.34
C THR A 475 -13.50 6.98 40.26
N GLY A 476 -13.67 7.41 39.01
CA GLY A 476 -14.17 6.59 37.90
C GLY A 476 -15.68 6.27 37.99
N ALA A 477 -16.41 6.89 38.89
CA ALA A 477 -17.87 6.79 38.95
C ALA A 477 -18.53 7.58 37.83
N ILE A 478 -19.75 7.21 37.45
CA ILE A 478 -20.52 7.98 36.46
C ILE A 478 -20.71 9.41 37.00
N SER A 479 -20.42 10.41 36.17
CA SER A 479 -20.51 11.82 36.53
C SER A 479 -21.27 12.60 35.44
N THR A 480 -22.19 13.45 35.92
CA THR A 480 -22.91 14.43 35.08
C THR A 480 -22.48 15.87 35.40
N ASP A 481 -21.42 16.02 36.18
CA ASP A 481 -20.87 17.32 36.54
C ASP A 481 -20.23 18.01 35.34
N PRO A 482 -20.63 19.25 35.01
CA PRO A 482 -20.15 19.94 33.80
C PRO A 482 -18.65 20.29 33.89
N GLU A 483 -18.11 20.60 35.05
CA GLU A 483 -16.69 20.93 35.23
C GLU A 483 -15.83 19.67 35.07
N ASN A 484 -16.30 18.55 35.60
CA ASN A 484 -15.63 17.25 35.37
C ASN A 484 -15.65 16.85 33.90
N HIS A 485 -16.77 17.07 33.18
CA HIS A 485 -16.82 16.80 31.74
C HIS A 485 -15.81 17.66 30.96
N ASN A 486 -15.77 18.96 31.24
CA ASN A 486 -14.77 19.86 30.65
C ASN A 486 -13.33 19.41 30.95
N LEU A 487 -13.06 19.01 32.21
CA LEU A 487 -11.75 18.49 32.61
C LEU A 487 -11.39 17.22 31.84
N MET A 488 -12.27 16.22 31.74
CA MET A 488 -12.01 14.96 31.06
C MET A 488 -11.77 15.15 29.56
N CYS A 489 -12.50 16.06 28.89
CA CYS A 489 -12.25 16.42 27.48
C CYS A 489 -10.85 17.00 27.30
N ARG A 490 -10.42 17.93 28.18
CA ARG A 490 -9.08 18.53 28.13
C ARG A 490 -7.99 17.51 28.40
N LEU A 491 -8.14 16.65 29.40
CA LEU A 491 -7.17 15.59 29.74
C LEU A 491 -6.94 14.63 28.56
N ARG A 492 -8.00 14.22 27.86
CA ARG A 492 -7.89 13.40 26.65
C ARG A 492 -7.18 14.12 25.53
N ALA A 493 -7.49 15.41 25.30
CA ALA A 493 -6.86 16.22 24.26
C ALA A 493 -5.37 16.49 24.55
N GLU A 494 -5.03 16.85 25.77
CA GLU A 494 -3.66 17.09 26.21
C GLU A 494 -2.80 15.83 26.14
N LYS A 495 -3.36 14.67 26.56
CA LYS A 495 -2.69 13.38 26.44
C LYS A 495 -2.26 13.10 25.01
N VAL A 496 -3.16 13.28 24.03
CA VAL A 496 -2.84 13.07 22.62
C VAL A 496 -1.84 14.10 22.11
N ALA A 497 -1.99 15.38 22.48
CA ALA A 497 -1.06 16.43 22.08
C ALA A 497 0.36 16.25 22.60
N LYS A 498 0.52 15.61 23.76
CA LYS A 498 1.83 15.33 24.40
C LYS A 498 2.53 14.07 23.86
N ILE A 499 1.91 13.30 22.96
CA ILE A 499 2.55 12.11 22.38
C ILE A 499 3.80 12.56 21.58
N PRO A 500 5.00 12.09 21.95
CA PRO A 500 6.19 12.46 21.22
C PRO A 500 6.21 11.83 19.83
N VAL A 501 6.40 12.65 18.81
CA VAL A 501 6.55 12.20 17.43
C VAL A 501 7.83 12.77 16.82
N PRO A 502 8.50 12.05 15.92
CA PRO A 502 9.73 12.54 15.27
C PRO A 502 9.47 13.82 14.47
N ASP A 503 10.46 14.68 14.43
CA ASP A 503 10.49 15.85 13.55
C ASP A 503 10.34 15.47 12.08
N VAL A 504 9.65 16.30 11.32
CA VAL A 504 9.59 16.14 9.86
C VAL A 504 10.96 16.48 9.27
N LYS A 505 11.48 15.53 8.48
CA LYS A 505 12.76 15.68 7.77
C LYS A 505 12.54 16.30 6.41
N VAL A 506 13.32 17.32 6.10
CA VAL A 506 13.33 17.94 4.77
C VAL A 506 14.41 17.27 3.91
N GLN A 507 14.03 16.80 2.74
CA GLN A 507 14.90 16.13 1.77
C GLN A 507 15.18 17.04 0.57
N GLY A 508 16.18 16.72 -0.24
CA GLY A 508 16.58 17.52 -1.40
C GLY A 508 17.38 18.77 -1.01
N CYS A 509 17.10 19.90 -1.64
CA CYS A 509 17.80 21.18 -1.39
C CYS A 509 17.28 21.88 -0.10
N ALA A 510 17.36 21.21 1.04
CA ALA A 510 16.73 21.64 2.30
C ALA A 510 17.13 23.03 2.79
N ASP A 511 18.34 23.52 2.47
CA ASP A 511 18.85 24.79 2.98
C ASP A 511 18.47 25.99 2.12
N ASP A 512 18.34 25.81 0.80
CA ASP A 512 18.22 26.90 -0.17
C ASP A 512 17.17 26.63 -1.27
N ALA A 513 16.15 25.80 -0.97
CA ALA A 513 15.12 25.50 -1.94
C ALA A 513 14.24 26.72 -2.27
N ASP A 514 13.96 26.88 -3.55
CA ASP A 514 13.00 27.86 -4.07
C ASP A 514 11.54 27.40 -3.91
N LEU A 515 11.33 26.07 -3.75
CA LEU A 515 10.04 25.45 -3.55
C LEU A 515 10.15 24.30 -2.54
N LEU A 516 9.29 24.29 -1.52
CA LEU A 516 9.04 23.14 -0.68
C LEU A 516 7.80 22.39 -1.17
N ILE A 517 7.96 21.11 -1.49
CA ILE A 517 6.85 20.18 -1.72
C ILE A 517 6.46 19.59 -0.36
N VAL A 518 5.16 19.55 -0.08
CA VAL A 518 4.60 18.93 1.13
C VAL A 518 3.60 17.85 0.73
N GLY A 519 3.69 16.69 1.37
CA GLY A 519 2.74 15.60 1.15
C GLY A 519 2.68 14.66 2.35
N PHE A 520 1.82 13.65 2.27
CA PHE A 520 1.68 12.60 3.27
C PHE A 520 1.29 11.26 2.63
N GLY A 521 1.43 10.17 3.38
CA GLY A 521 0.93 8.86 2.97
C GLY A 521 1.56 8.33 1.68
N GLY A 522 0.80 7.64 0.86
CA GLY A 522 1.25 6.94 -0.36
C GLY A 522 1.79 7.84 -1.48
N THR A 523 1.70 9.16 -1.35
CA THR A 523 2.27 10.10 -2.33
C THR A 523 3.79 10.23 -2.27
N TYR A 524 4.43 9.73 -1.21
CA TYR A 524 5.88 9.90 -0.96
C TYR A 524 6.75 9.62 -2.18
N GLY A 525 6.60 8.44 -2.77
CA GLY A 525 7.47 8.01 -3.88
C GLY A 525 7.39 8.93 -5.09
N HIS A 526 6.19 9.36 -5.44
CA HIS A 526 5.95 10.25 -6.58
C HIS A 526 6.49 11.65 -6.33
N LEU A 527 6.25 12.21 -5.13
CA LEU A 527 6.77 13.52 -4.75
C LEU A 527 8.29 13.54 -4.66
N TYR A 528 8.88 12.46 -4.13
CA TYR A 528 10.33 12.31 -4.08
C TYR A 528 10.95 12.24 -5.47
N SER A 529 10.36 11.43 -6.37
CA SER A 529 10.82 11.32 -7.76
C SER A 529 10.71 12.65 -8.51
N ALA A 530 9.61 13.38 -8.35
CA ALA A 530 9.45 14.70 -8.95
C ALA A 530 10.50 15.71 -8.43
N MET A 531 10.75 15.74 -7.11
CA MET A 531 11.82 16.55 -6.51
C MET A 531 13.20 16.21 -7.10
N GLU A 532 13.54 14.92 -7.20
CA GLU A 532 14.81 14.46 -7.77
C GLU A 532 14.97 14.87 -9.24
N GLU A 533 13.92 14.70 -10.07
CA GLU A 533 13.95 15.10 -11.48
C GLU A 533 14.14 16.60 -11.63
N MET A 534 13.44 17.40 -10.84
CA MET A 534 13.55 18.85 -10.85
C MET A 534 14.96 19.30 -10.41
N ASN A 535 15.52 18.67 -9.37
CA ASN A 535 16.88 18.98 -8.90
C ASN A 535 17.95 18.59 -9.93
N LYS A 536 17.80 17.44 -10.62
CA LYS A 536 18.66 17.05 -11.74
C LYS A 536 18.58 18.03 -12.92
N ALA A 537 17.43 18.66 -13.11
CA ALA A 537 17.24 19.73 -14.09
C ALA A 537 17.74 21.12 -13.62
N GLY A 538 18.46 21.18 -12.49
CA GLY A 538 19.07 22.40 -11.97
C GLY A 538 18.13 23.32 -11.18
N LYS A 539 16.93 22.85 -10.81
CA LYS A 539 16.01 23.58 -9.94
C LYS A 539 16.30 23.22 -8.47
N LYS A 540 16.01 24.15 -7.57
CA LYS A 540 16.22 23.95 -6.13
C LYS A 540 14.90 23.63 -5.45
N VAL A 541 14.65 22.35 -5.25
CA VAL A 541 13.38 21.85 -4.68
C VAL A 541 13.66 20.99 -3.44
N ALA A 542 12.84 21.14 -2.44
CA ALA A 542 12.87 20.34 -1.22
C ALA A 542 11.54 19.61 -1.01
N LEU A 543 11.55 18.54 -0.24
CA LEU A 543 10.39 17.73 0.12
C LEU A 543 10.28 17.57 1.64
N ALA A 544 9.15 17.96 2.21
CA ALA A 544 8.72 17.62 3.57
C ALA A 544 7.55 16.63 3.50
N HIS A 545 7.78 15.37 3.83
CA HIS A 545 6.75 14.34 3.80
C HIS A 545 6.35 13.93 5.20
N PHE A 546 5.05 14.04 5.51
CA PHE A 546 4.50 13.81 6.84
C PHE A 546 4.04 12.36 7.01
N VAL A 547 4.50 11.72 8.07
CA VAL A 547 4.04 10.41 8.56
C VAL A 547 3.08 10.59 9.71
N HIS A 548 3.40 11.45 10.67
CA HIS A 548 2.55 11.79 11.80
C HIS A 548 1.67 13.00 11.45
N LEU A 549 0.36 12.80 11.44
CA LEU A 549 -0.62 13.81 11.06
C LEU A 549 -1.34 14.39 12.27
N ASN A 550 -1.48 13.62 13.35
CA ASN A 550 -1.96 14.10 14.65
C ASN A 550 -1.35 13.25 15.78
N PRO A 551 -0.59 13.83 16.73
CA PRO A 551 -0.12 15.20 16.67
C PRO A 551 0.85 15.42 15.49
N LEU A 552 0.92 16.65 15.03
CA LEU A 552 1.93 17.06 14.04
C LEU A 552 3.32 17.13 14.72
N PRO A 553 4.41 16.89 13.99
CA PRO A 553 5.78 17.13 14.46
C PRO A 553 5.96 18.56 15.00
N GLU A 554 6.73 18.71 16.07
CA GLU A 554 6.93 20.02 16.72
C GLU A 554 7.54 21.07 15.78
N ASN A 555 8.44 20.66 14.90
CA ASN A 555 9.09 21.55 13.92
C ASN A 555 8.20 21.93 12.71
N THR A 556 6.93 21.49 12.65
CA THR A 556 6.03 21.70 11.50
C THR A 556 5.95 23.18 11.10
N ALA A 557 5.67 24.05 12.04
CA ALA A 557 5.51 25.49 11.75
C ALA A 557 6.82 26.13 11.26
N GLU A 558 7.96 25.75 11.83
CA GLU A 558 9.28 26.20 11.42
C GLU A 558 9.57 25.78 9.98
N VAL A 559 9.40 24.50 9.65
CA VAL A 559 9.65 23.97 8.31
C VAL A 559 8.76 24.66 7.29
N LEU A 560 7.46 24.79 7.55
CA LEU A 560 6.53 25.38 6.59
C LEU A 560 6.73 26.88 6.35
N LYS A 561 7.24 27.62 7.34
CA LYS A 561 7.49 29.06 7.25
C LYS A 561 8.91 29.40 6.73
N LYS A 562 9.82 28.42 6.63
CA LYS A 562 11.18 28.62 6.14
C LYS A 562 11.22 29.00 4.66
N TYR A 563 10.31 28.46 3.85
CA TYR A 563 10.34 28.58 2.40
C TYR A 563 9.32 29.59 1.87
N LYS A 564 9.72 30.36 0.85
CA LYS A 564 8.88 31.39 0.24
C LYS A 564 7.71 30.79 -0.55
N LYS A 565 7.94 29.66 -1.20
CA LYS A 565 6.92 28.92 -1.95
C LYS A 565 6.79 27.52 -1.35
N VAL A 566 5.57 27.16 -0.99
CA VAL A 566 5.20 25.85 -0.49
C VAL A 566 4.02 25.33 -1.29
N VAL A 567 4.11 24.09 -1.78
CA VAL A 567 3.00 23.41 -2.44
C VAL A 567 2.62 22.16 -1.64
N VAL A 568 1.34 22.03 -1.29
CA VAL A 568 0.79 20.79 -0.72
C VAL A 568 0.20 19.97 -1.85
N ALA A 569 0.70 18.73 -2.03
CA ALA A 569 0.26 17.83 -3.07
C ALA A 569 -0.42 16.60 -2.44
N GLU A 570 -1.69 16.38 -2.77
CA GLU A 570 -2.53 15.37 -2.13
C GLU A 570 -3.61 14.81 -3.05
N GLN A 571 -3.99 13.54 -2.82
CA GLN A 571 -5.00 12.83 -3.61
C GLN A 571 -6.41 13.03 -3.03
N ASN A 572 -6.73 14.29 -2.75
CA ASN A 572 -8.03 14.78 -2.31
C ASN A 572 -8.16 16.29 -2.66
N LEU A 573 -9.23 16.94 -2.26
CA LEU A 573 -9.50 18.35 -2.57
C LEU A 573 -8.93 19.34 -1.53
N GLY A 574 -7.73 19.06 -0.98
CA GLY A 574 -7.03 19.99 -0.09
C GLY A 574 -7.28 19.76 1.40
N GLN A 575 -7.51 18.51 1.81
CA GLN A 575 -7.77 18.16 3.21
C GLN A 575 -6.56 18.41 4.10
N PHE A 576 -5.36 18.03 3.67
CA PHE A 576 -4.14 18.25 4.45
C PHE A 576 -3.71 19.72 4.42
N ALA A 577 -3.81 20.38 3.27
CA ALA A 577 -3.58 21.83 3.17
C ALA A 577 -4.51 22.61 4.11
N GLY A 578 -5.79 22.22 4.15
CA GLY A 578 -6.78 22.78 5.08
C GLY A 578 -6.41 22.55 6.55
N TYR A 579 -6.03 21.32 6.89
CA TYR A 579 -5.61 20.97 8.24
C TYR A 579 -4.34 21.72 8.70
N LEU A 580 -3.32 21.82 7.84
CA LEU A 580 -2.11 22.60 8.14
C LEU A 580 -2.42 24.08 8.36
N ARG A 581 -3.37 24.65 7.60
CA ARG A 581 -3.84 26.04 7.80
C ARG A 581 -4.54 26.23 9.15
N MET A 582 -5.23 25.20 9.66
CA MET A 582 -5.83 25.25 11.01
C MET A 582 -4.77 25.21 12.13
N LYS A 583 -3.61 24.61 11.86
CA LYS A 583 -2.56 24.36 12.86
C LYS A 583 -1.41 25.36 12.82
N VAL A 584 -1.21 26.03 11.69
CA VAL A 584 -0.09 26.96 11.48
C VAL A 584 -0.62 28.33 11.04
N ASP A 585 -0.59 29.28 11.94
CA ASP A 585 -1.09 30.62 11.70
C ASP A 585 -0.41 31.28 10.49
N GLY A 586 -1.24 31.85 9.59
CA GLY A 586 -0.80 32.56 8.40
C GLY A 586 -0.25 31.68 7.27
N PHE A 587 -0.33 30.36 7.38
CA PHE A 587 0.13 29.44 6.34
C PHE A 587 -0.86 29.39 5.16
N VAL A 588 -0.39 29.77 3.96
CA VAL A 588 -1.17 29.77 2.72
C VAL A 588 -0.36 29.13 1.60
N PRO A 589 -0.44 27.81 1.40
CA PRO A 589 0.32 27.12 0.38
C PRO A 589 -0.32 27.21 -1.01
N TYR A 590 0.48 26.99 -2.06
CA TYR A 590 -0.03 26.47 -3.32
C TYR A 590 -0.58 25.05 -3.09
N GLN A 591 -1.44 24.57 -3.98
CA GLN A 591 -2.01 23.24 -3.86
C GLN A 591 -1.95 22.52 -5.21
N PHE A 592 -1.65 21.24 -5.16
CA PHE A 592 -1.81 20.30 -6.26
C PHE A 592 -2.75 19.19 -5.79
N ASN A 593 -3.99 19.20 -6.26
CA ASN A 593 -5.05 18.33 -5.80
C ASN A 593 -5.56 17.47 -6.95
N GLU A 594 -5.48 16.14 -6.81
CA GLU A 594 -6.03 15.20 -7.80
C GLU A 594 -6.89 14.14 -7.14
N VAL A 595 -8.07 13.90 -7.72
CA VAL A 595 -9.02 12.86 -7.28
C VAL A 595 -9.36 11.98 -8.48
N LYS A 596 -8.36 11.21 -8.94
CA LYS A 596 -8.47 10.38 -10.15
C LYS A 596 -8.64 8.87 -9.84
N GLY A 597 -8.53 8.47 -8.58
CA GLY A 597 -8.49 7.06 -8.20
C GLY A 597 -7.24 6.32 -8.67
N GLN A 598 -6.18 7.04 -9.00
CA GLN A 598 -4.90 6.55 -9.50
C GLN A 598 -3.74 7.24 -8.74
N PRO A 599 -2.56 6.61 -8.65
CA PRO A 599 -1.37 7.29 -8.16
C PRO A 599 -1.06 8.54 -8.99
N PHE A 600 -0.31 9.47 -8.42
CA PHE A 600 0.22 10.60 -9.16
C PHE A 600 1.10 10.16 -10.34
N VAL A 601 1.18 11.01 -11.36
CA VAL A 601 2.09 10.88 -12.50
C VAL A 601 3.25 11.85 -12.26
N VAL A 602 4.49 11.34 -12.24
CA VAL A 602 5.67 12.15 -11.86
C VAL A 602 5.87 13.30 -12.84
N SER A 603 5.68 13.07 -14.13
CA SER A 603 5.80 14.13 -15.15
C SER A 603 4.75 15.24 -14.95
N GLU A 604 3.49 14.92 -14.60
CA GLU A 604 2.45 15.92 -14.31
C GLU A 604 2.82 16.75 -13.06
N LEU A 605 3.42 16.13 -12.03
CA LEU A 605 3.93 16.84 -10.85
C LEU A 605 5.06 17.80 -11.21
N VAL A 606 6.04 17.36 -12.01
CA VAL A 606 7.18 18.19 -12.45
C VAL A 606 6.69 19.41 -13.23
N ASP A 607 5.72 19.23 -14.13
CA ASP A 607 5.13 20.33 -14.91
C ASP A 607 4.41 21.33 -13.98
N ALA A 608 3.53 20.86 -13.11
CA ALA A 608 2.77 21.71 -12.19
C ALA A 608 3.69 22.46 -11.20
N PHE A 609 4.69 21.79 -10.64
CA PHE A 609 5.64 22.43 -9.72
C PHE A 609 6.54 23.43 -10.44
N THR A 610 6.87 23.18 -11.71
CA THR A 610 7.60 24.14 -12.54
C THR A 610 6.77 25.42 -12.79
N GLU A 611 5.47 25.29 -13.05
CA GLU A 611 4.58 26.44 -13.16
C GLU A 611 4.51 27.24 -11.85
N ILE A 612 4.47 26.58 -10.70
CA ILE A 612 4.48 27.25 -9.38
C ILE A 612 5.80 28.00 -9.15
N LEU A 613 6.93 27.42 -9.55
CA LEU A 613 8.22 28.10 -9.47
C LEU A 613 8.28 29.39 -10.29
N ASN A 614 7.61 29.41 -11.43
CA ASN A 614 7.62 30.54 -12.35
C ASN A 614 6.62 31.66 -11.97
N LYS A 615 5.70 31.42 -11.04
CA LYS A 615 4.78 32.41 -10.46
C LYS A 615 5.49 33.27 -9.42
#